data_cfd348da6a8be3fba4f8b0c9fabf3d09
#
_entry.id   cfd348da6a8be3fba4f8b0c9fabf3d09
#
_cell.length_a   1.000
_cell.length_b   1.000
_cell.length_c   1.000
_cell.angle_alpha   90.00
_cell.angle_beta   90.00
_cell.angle_gamma   90.00
#
_symmetry.space_group_name_H-M   'P 1'
#
loop_
_entity.id
_entity.type
_entity.pdbx_description
1 polymer ?
#
loop_
_entity_poly.entity_id
_entity_poly.type
_entity_poly.pdbx_seq_one_letter_code
_entity_poly.pdbx_strand_id
1 'polypeptide(L)'
;DTYIYPLLRGREVSRFSASPSPGSCVVVPQTGMFGDEQLPATSPQLFQFLARFKDTLETRSSYRRFQRGKPFWSIWTVGEYTFAPYKVVWKEMSGSNFVAAYVGSERMPDGTEKTVVPDHKVYFIPVQTEPEAAYLTAFLNSSSVSGAIGAYASALSLGTSVVDYFKIPKFDANDERMAELSEMGKRFSSGVVPTADNEQRLDELVARIVCGT
;
A
#
# COMPACT_ATOMS: atom_id res chain seq x y z
N ASP A 1 -9.92 -7.92 -17.69
CA ASP A 1 -8.57 -8.15 -18.20
C ASP A 1 -7.63 -8.53 -17.06
N THR A 2 -6.89 -9.64 -17.20
CA THR A 2 -6.12 -10.25 -16.10
C THR A 2 -5.04 -9.33 -15.53
N TYR A 3 -4.46 -8.47 -16.36
CA TYR A 3 -3.30 -7.64 -16.01
C TYR A 3 -3.62 -6.17 -15.72
N ILE A 4 -4.89 -5.79 -15.62
CA ILE A 4 -5.31 -4.44 -15.30
C ILE A 4 -5.77 -4.39 -13.84
N TYR A 5 -5.24 -3.43 -13.09
CA TYR A 5 -5.48 -3.27 -11.66
C TYR A 5 -5.84 -1.81 -11.33
N PRO A 6 -6.65 -1.55 -10.30
CA PRO A 6 -6.87 -0.18 -9.79
C PRO A 6 -5.54 0.41 -9.30
N LEU A 7 -5.22 1.64 -9.72
CA LEU A 7 -3.98 2.33 -9.37
C LEU A 7 -4.21 3.35 -8.26
N LEU A 8 -3.55 3.16 -7.13
CA LEU A 8 -3.54 4.13 -6.03
C LEU A 8 -2.33 5.07 -6.16
N ARG A 9 -2.58 6.37 -6.14
CA ARG A 9 -1.53 7.40 -6.18
C ARG A 9 -1.37 8.07 -4.82
N GLY A 10 -0.18 8.61 -4.55
CA GLY A 10 0.12 9.27 -3.29
C GLY A 10 -0.88 10.38 -2.89
N ARG A 11 -1.43 11.15 -3.84
CA ARG A 11 -2.44 12.19 -3.58
C ARG A 11 -3.78 11.65 -3.05
N GLU A 12 -4.03 10.36 -3.24
CA GLU A 12 -5.26 9.66 -2.88
C GLU A 12 -5.17 9.02 -1.48
N VAL A 13 -4.01 9.15 -0.81
CA VAL A 13 -3.79 8.66 0.55
C VAL A 13 -3.97 9.80 1.53
N SER A 14 -4.82 9.62 2.51
CA SER A 14 -5.04 10.49 3.66
C SER A 14 -5.16 9.67 4.95
N ARG A 15 -5.24 10.33 6.09
CA ARG A 15 -5.34 9.63 7.38
C ARG A 15 -6.57 8.74 7.40
N PHE A 16 -6.40 7.45 7.63
CA PHE A 16 -7.41 6.39 7.62
C PHE A 16 -8.12 6.15 6.29
N SER A 17 -7.86 6.93 5.24
CA SER A 17 -8.61 6.84 3.99
C SER A 17 -7.67 6.79 2.79
N ALA A 18 -7.86 5.79 1.94
CA ALA A 18 -7.22 5.70 0.64
C ALA A 18 -8.14 4.97 -0.35
N SER A 19 -8.35 5.56 -1.51
CA SER A 19 -9.13 4.94 -2.59
C SER A 19 -8.63 5.45 -3.93
N PRO A 20 -8.40 4.56 -4.92
CA PRO A 20 -8.08 4.96 -6.27
C PRO A 20 -9.12 5.90 -6.87
N SER A 21 -8.68 6.90 -7.62
CA SER A 21 -9.61 7.74 -8.39
C SER A 21 -10.37 6.87 -9.42
N PRO A 22 -11.66 7.11 -9.66
CA PRO A 22 -12.46 6.34 -10.60
C PRO A 22 -11.79 6.25 -11.98
N GLY A 23 -11.68 5.02 -12.51
CA GLY A 23 -11.05 4.76 -13.80
C GLY A 23 -9.52 4.84 -13.82
N SER A 24 -8.87 5.10 -12.68
CA SER A 24 -7.40 5.06 -12.56
C SER A 24 -6.92 3.63 -12.52
N CYS A 25 -6.24 3.17 -13.56
CA CYS A 25 -5.77 1.80 -13.70
C CYS A 25 -4.28 1.74 -14.05
N VAL A 26 -3.67 0.62 -13.74
CA VAL A 26 -2.32 0.26 -14.14
C VAL A 26 -2.29 -1.12 -14.78
N VAL A 27 -1.45 -1.26 -15.80
CA VAL A 27 -1.17 -2.57 -16.43
C VAL A 27 0.06 -3.17 -15.77
N VAL A 28 -0.11 -4.35 -15.16
CA VAL A 28 0.99 -5.10 -14.51
C VAL A 28 1.05 -6.50 -15.13
N PRO A 29 1.77 -6.66 -16.28
CA PRO A 29 1.80 -7.92 -17.04
C PRO A 29 2.84 -8.89 -16.48
N GLN A 30 2.79 -9.11 -15.17
CA GLN A 30 3.68 -10.00 -14.41
C GLN A 30 3.12 -10.28 -13.03
N THR A 31 3.52 -11.39 -12.44
CA THR A 31 3.25 -11.74 -11.03
C THR A 31 4.53 -11.80 -10.20
N GLY A 32 5.67 -11.99 -10.84
CA GLY A 32 6.99 -12.02 -10.22
C GLY A 32 7.86 -10.83 -10.64
N MET A 33 9.17 -10.99 -10.46
CA MET A 33 10.17 -9.93 -10.68
C MET A 33 10.26 -9.45 -12.14
N PHE A 34 9.86 -10.29 -13.11
CA PHE A 34 9.97 -10.00 -14.54
C PHE A 34 8.64 -10.18 -15.24
N GLY A 35 8.47 -9.50 -16.38
CA GLY A 35 7.31 -9.63 -17.23
C GLY A 35 7.04 -11.08 -17.61
N ASP A 36 5.77 -11.46 -17.66
CA ASP A 36 5.35 -12.78 -18.05
C ASP A 36 5.76 -13.06 -19.52
N GLU A 37 6.66 -14.02 -19.72
CA GLU A 37 7.15 -14.39 -21.05
C GLU A 37 6.06 -15.00 -21.94
N GLN A 38 4.97 -15.50 -21.34
CA GLN A 38 3.83 -16.06 -22.05
C GLN A 38 2.82 -14.98 -22.49
N LEU A 39 3.02 -13.71 -22.12
CA LEU A 39 2.09 -12.62 -22.45
C LEU A 39 1.71 -12.56 -23.93
N PRO A 40 2.64 -12.77 -24.90
CA PRO A 40 2.27 -12.77 -26.33
C PRO A 40 1.24 -13.85 -26.71
N ALA A 41 1.27 -14.98 -26.01
CA ALA A 41 0.36 -16.11 -26.24
C ALA A 41 -0.93 -15.99 -25.42
N THR A 42 -0.82 -15.58 -24.14
CA THR A 42 -1.95 -15.53 -23.20
C THR A 42 -2.82 -14.28 -23.35
N SER A 43 -2.21 -13.16 -23.79
CA SER A 43 -2.88 -11.86 -23.94
C SER A 43 -2.35 -11.10 -25.16
N PRO A 44 -2.55 -11.61 -26.39
CA PRO A 44 -1.95 -11.05 -27.60
C PRO A 44 -2.34 -9.59 -27.85
N GLN A 45 -3.56 -9.19 -27.52
CA GLN A 45 -4.02 -7.81 -27.68
C GLN A 45 -3.26 -6.86 -26.74
N LEU A 46 -3.07 -7.24 -25.49
CA LEU A 46 -2.28 -6.47 -24.55
C LEU A 46 -0.81 -6.40 -24.97
N PHE A 47 -0.23 -7.51 -25.42
CA PHE A 47 1.11 -7.52 -25.96
C PHE A 47 1.26 -6.55 -27.15
N GLN A 48 0.34 -6.59 -28.13
CA GLN A 48 0.34 -5.67 -29.27
C GLN A 48 0.21 -4.20 -28.83
N PHE A 49 -0.61 -3.93 -27.82
CA PHE A 49 -0.71 -2.58 -27.23
C PHE A 49 0.62 -2.13 -26.66
N LEU A 50 1.25 -2.94 -25.79
CA LEU A 50 2.54 -2.63 -25.18
C LEU A 50 3.68 -2.52 -26.20
N ALA A 51 3.64 -3.32 -27.26
CA ALA A 51 4.65 -3.30 -28.33
C ALA A 51 4.75 -1.93 -29.03
N ARG A 52 3.66 -1.16 -29.10
CA ARG A 52 3.68 0.22 -29.64
C ARG A 52 4.59 1.16 -28.84
N PHE A 53 4.84 0.84 -27.58
CA PHE A 53 5.64 1.64 -26.67
C PHE A 53 6.98 0.99 -26.33
N LYS A 54 7.40 -0.04 -27.07
CA LYS A 54 8.59 -0.83 -26.78
C LYS A 54 9.82 0.06 -26.53
N ASP A 55 10.14 0.94 -27.48
CA ASP A 55 11.31 1.80 -27.38
C ASP A 55 11.26 2.68 -26.12
N THR A 56 10.10 3.24 -25.81
CA THR A 56 9.89 4.04 -24.59
C THR A 56 10.05 3.18 -23.33
N LEU A 57 9.50 1.98 -23.32
CA LEU A 57 9.57 1.07 -22.18
C LEU A 57 11.01 0.59 -21.92
N GLU A 58 11.80 0.37 -22.95
CA GLU A 58 13.22 -0.01 -22.85
C GLU A 58 14.13 1.15 -22.44
N THR A 59 13.68 2.41 -22.59
CA THR A 59 14.45 3.58 -22.12
C THR A 59 14.32 3.85 -20.62
N ARG A 60 13.37 3.23 -19.93
CA ARG A 60 13.20 3.41 -18.48
C ARG A 60 14.48 3.08 -17.72
N SER A 61 14.88 3.96 -16.81
CA SER A 61 16.11 3.81 -16.02
C SER A 61 16.12 2.50 -15.22
N SER A 62 14.98 2.12 -14.62
CA SER A 62 14.83 0.88 -13.88
C SER A 62 14.99 -0.36 -14.78
N TYR A 63 14.42 -0.33 -16.00
CA TYR A 63 14.59 -1.41 -16.96
C TYR A 63 16.05 -1.56 -17.38
N ARG A 64 16.69 -0.48 -17.78
CA ARG A 64 18.11 -0.48 -18.24
C ARG A 64 19.06 -0.96 -17.14
N ARG A 65 18.80 -0.61 -15.88
CA ARG A 65 19.66 -0.92 -14.75
C ARG A 65 19.47 -2.32 -14.20
N PHE A 66 18.23 -2.81 -14.14
CA PHE A 66 17.89 -4.00 -13.38
C PHE A 66 17.23 -5.13 -14.20
N GLN A 67 16.69 -4.82 -15.39
CA GLN A 67 15.86 -5.75 -16.16
C GLN A 67 16.31 -5.88 -17.62
N ARG A 68 17.48 -5.39 -17.97
CA ARG A 68 18.01 -5.49 -19.33
C ARG A 68 18.06 -6.94 -19.82
N GLY A 69 17.53 -7.20 -21.02
CA GLY A 69 17.44 -8.56 -21.58
C GLY A 69 16.25 -9.38 -21.08
N LYS A 70 15.40 -8.81 -20.21
CA LYS A 70 14.10 -9.37 -19.85
C LYS A 70 13.00 -8.80 -20.74
N PRO A 71 11.78 -9.34 -20.71
CA PRO A 71 10.67 -8.76 -21.46
C PRO A 71 10.57 -7.24 -21.25
N PHE A 72 10.43 -6.45 -22.34
CA PHE A 72 10.47 -4.99 -22.28
C PHE A 72 9.32 -4.40 -21.46
N TRP A 73 8.27 -5.19 -21.22
CA TRP A 73 7.13 -4.84 -20.36
C TRP A 73 7.36 -5.13 -18.88
N SER A 74 8.52 -5.65 -18.49
CA SER A 74 8.84 -5.89 -17.08
C SER A 74 8.81 -4.60 -16.27
N ILE A 75 8.20 -4.63 -15.08
CA ILE A 75 8.12 -3.53 -14.13
C ILE A 75 9.03 -3.86 -12.95
N TRP A 76 9.92 -2.93 -12.58
CA TRP A 76 10.79 -3.09 -11.42
C TRP A 76 9.99 -2.97 -10.12
N THR A 77 10.37 -3.73 -9.09
CA THR A 77 9.70 -3.76 -7.78
C THR A 77 8.28 -4.35 -7.79
N VAL A 78 7.98 -5.25 -8.71
CA VAL A 78 6.78 -6.08 -8.66
C VAL A 78 7.14 -7.48 -8.18
N GLY A 79 6.34 -8.02 -7.27
CA GLY A 79 6.46 -9.36 -6.73
C GLY A 79 5.13 -9.82 -6.13
N GLU A 80 5.09 -10.98 -5.48
CA GLU A 80 3.88 -11.51 -4.84
C GLU A 80 3.25 -10.51 -3.85
N TYR A 81 4.08 -9.76 -3.13
CA TYR A 81 3.65 -8.73 -2.20
C TYR A 81 2.80 -7.63 -2.85
N THR A 82 3.00 -7.37 -4.15
CA THR A 82 2.20 -6.40 -4.91
C THR A 82 0.73 -6.80 -4.99
N PHE A 83 0.45 -8.10 -4.93
CA PHE A 83 -0.89 -8.68 -5.06
C PHE A 83 -1.48 -9.15 -3.73
N ALA A 84 -0.86 -8.79 -2.61
CA ALA A 84 -1.42 -9.06 -1.29
C ALA A 84 -2.86 -8.54 -1.18
N PRO A 85 -3.77 -9.26 -0.51
CA PRO A 85 -5.18 -8.89 -0.43
C PRO A 85 -5.42 -7.53 0.21
N TYR A 86 -4.58 -7.16 1.19
CA TYR A 86 -4.61 -5.85 1.84
C TYR A 86 -3.23 -5.22 1.85
N LYS A 87 -3.19 -3.90 1.89
CA LYS A 87 -1.95 -3.13 2.00
C LYS A 87 -2.17 -1.94 2.94
N VAL A 88 -1.29 -1.79 3.92
CA VAL A 88 -1.21 -0.55 4.70
C VAL A 88 -0.29 0.41 3.96
N VAL A 89 -0.80 1.56 3.58
CA VAL A 89 -0.16 2.48 2.63
C VAL A 89 0.16 3.84 3.25
N TRP A 90 1.24 4.48 2.81
CA TRP A 90 1.58 5.88 3.12
C TRP A 90 2.35 6.52 1.96
N LYS A 91 2.42 7.85 1.95
CA LYS A 91 3.12 8.62 0.92
C LYS A 91 4.62 8.56 1.11
N GLU A 92 5.39 8.51 0.02
CA GLU A 92 6.85 8.66 0.03
C GLU A 92 7.30 9.96 0.70
N MET A 93 6.56 11.04 0.47
CA MET A 93 6.80 12.35 1.08
C MET A 93 5.49 12.86 1.67
N SER A 94 5.41 12.92 2.98
CA SER A 94 4.24 13.42 3.70
C SER A 94 4.47 14.77 4.40
N GLY A 95 5.64 15.39 4.20
CA GLY A 95 6.03 16.57 4.98
C GLY A 95 6.14 16.23 6.47
N SER A 96 5.73 17.16 7.34
CA SER A 96 5.73 16.96 8.79
C SER A 96 4.59 16.05 9.31
N ASN A 97 3.60 15.73 8.46
CA ASN A 97 2.41 14.98 8.86
C ASN A 97 2.42 13.58 8.22
N PHE A 98 2.91 12.60 8.95
CA PHE A 98 2.76 11.21 8.52
C PHE A 98 1.31 10.77 8.67
N VAL A 99 0.80 10.10 7.64
CA VAL A 99 -0.54 9.51 7.64
C VAL A 99 -0.50 8.15 6.97
N ALA A 100 -1.24 7.20 7.50
CA ALA A 100 -1.42 5.87 6.94
C ALA A 100 -2.89 5.56 6.69
N ALA A 101 -3.13 4.67 5.73
CA ALA A 101 -4.44 4.09 5.46
C ALA A 101 -4.25 2.63 5.06
N TYR A 102 -5.32 1.86 4.95
CA TYR A 102 -5.24 0.57 4.27
C TYR A 102 -6.17 0.52 3.06
N VAL A 103 -5.81 -0.32 2.12
CA VAL A 103 -6.61 -0.64 0.93
C VAL A 103 -6.69 -2.14 0.76
N GLY A 104 -7.80 -2.61 0.22
CA GLY A 104 -8.05 -4.00 -0.17
C GLY A 104 -8.20 -4.13 -1.69
N SER A 105 -9.33 -4.73 -2.09
CA SER A 105 -9.75 -4.84 -3.49
C SER A 105 -10.73 -3.74 -3.86
N GLU A 106 -10.75 -3.41 -5.13
CA GLU A 106 -11.72 -2.49 -5.74
C GLU A 106 -12.45 -3.19 -6.88
N ARG A 107 -13.70 -2.80 -7.08
CA ARG A 107 -14.52 -3.31 -8.17
C ARG A 107 -14.16 -2.60 -9.48
N MET A 108 -13.73 -3.39 -10.46
CA MET A 108 -13.39 -2.90 -11.80
C MET A 108 -14.67 -2.65 -12.63
N PRO A 109 -14.58 -1.84 -13.71
CA PRO A 109 -15.73 -1.59 -14.61
C PRO A 109 -16.36 -2.83 -15.23
N ASP A 110 -15.58 -3.92 -15.40
CA ASP A 110 -16.05 -5.22 -15.88
C ASP A 110 -16.73 -6.07 -14.79
N GLY A 111 -16.85 -5.52 -13.58
CA GLY A 111 -17.48 -6.18 -12.43
C GLY A 111 -16.56 -7.11 -11.65
N THR A 112 -15.33 -7.33 -12.09
CA THR A 112 -14.34 -8.12 -11.32
C THR A 112 -13.79 -7.34 -10.13
N GLU A 113 -13.41 -8.05 -9.07
CA GLU A 113 -12.68 -7.47 -7.95
C GLU A 113 -11.18 -7.68 -8.14
N LYS A 114 -10.42 -6.59 -7.99
CA LYS A 114 -8.97 -6.59 -8.14
C LYS A 114 -8.31 -5.88 -6.96
N THR A 115 -7.22 -6.47 -6.48
CA THR A 115 -6.41 -5.80 -5.45
C THR A 115 -5.88 -4.47 -5.97
N VAL A 116 -5.85 -3.47 -5.09
CA VAL A 116 -5.30 -2.14 -5.41
C VAL A 116 -3.77 -2.23 -5.52
N VAL A 117 -3.22 -1.65 -6.58
CA VAL A 117 -1.78 -1.55 -6.79
C VAL A 117 -1.32 -0.11 -6.57
N PRO A 118 -0.46 0.15 -5.57
CA PRO A 118 0.11 1.47 -5.33
C PRO A 118 1.11 1.88 -6.42
N ASP A 119 1.19 3.18 -6.71
CA ASP A 119 2.24 3.73 -7.56
C ASP A 119 3.58 3.85 -6.79
N HIS A 120 4.65 4.26 -7.51
CA HIS A 120 6.01 4.40 -6.95
C HIS A 120 6.16 5.50 -5.89
N LYS A 121 5.13 6.32 -5.65
CA LYS A 121 5.10 7.37 -4.62
C LYS A 121 4.33 6.94 -3.36
N VAL A 122 3.91 5.70 -3.33
CA VAL A 122 3.20 5.09 -2.20
C VAL A 122 3.98 3.88 -1.72
N TYR A 123 4.43 3.95 -0.48
CA TYR A 123 5.00 2.79 0.21
C TYR A 123 3.91 1.97 0.89
N PHE A 124 4.14 0.70 1.08
CA PHE A 124 3.15 -0.16 1.73
C PHE A 124 3.73 -1.37 2.44
N ILE A 125 2.97 -1.86 3.42
CA ILE A 125 3.16 -3.16 4.06
C ILE A 125 2.09 -4.09 3.50
N PRO A 126 2.47 -5.23 2.88
CA PRO A 126 1.50 -6.24 2.46
C PRO A 126 1.00 -7.01 3.69
N VAL A 127 -0.31 -7.21 3.81
CA VAL A 127 -0.94 -7.99 4.88
C VAL A 127 -2.02 -8.90 4.34
N GLN A 128 -2.35 -9.96 5.09
CA GLN A 128 -3.24 -11.01 4.59
C GLN A 128 -4.69 -10.81 5.02
N THR A 129 -4.93 -10.07 6.10
CA THR A 129 -6.27 -9.91 6.68
C THR A 129 -6.61 -8.45 6.93
N GLU A 130 -7.89 -8.12 6.81
CA GLU A 130 -8.37 -6.77 7.09
C GLU A 130 -8.16 -6.38 8.56
N PRO A 131 -8.40 -7.24 9.57
CA PRO A 131 -8.12 -6.87 10.96
C PRO A 131 -6.67 -6.46 11.20
N GLU A 132 -5.70 -7.16 10.60
CA GLU A 132 -4.29 -6.79 10.69
C GLU A 132 -4.00 -5.45 10.00
N ALA A 133 -4.58 -5.22 8.81
CA ALA A 133 -4.43 -3.94 8.09
C ALA A 133 -5.00 -2.77 8.89
N ALA A 134 -6.18 -2.96 9.49
CA ALA A 134 -6.83 -1.95 10.31
C ALA A 134 -6.05 -1.66 11.60
N TYR A 135 -5.55 -2.71 12.28
CA TYR A 135 -4.67 -2.58 13.44
C TYR A 135 -3.42 -1.75 13.12
N LEU A 136 -2.69 -2.13 12.07
CA LEU A 136 -1.47 -1.41 11.66
C LEU A 136 -1.76 0.03 11.28
N THR A 137 -2.88 0.27 10.58
CA THR A 137 -3.30 1.62 10.21
C THR A 137 -3.60 2.48 11.43
N ALA A 138 -4.32 1.95 12.42
CA ALA A 138 -4.61 2.65 13.66
C ALA A 138 -3.34 2.91 14.47
N PHE A 139 -2.47 1.90 14.60
CA PHE A 139 -1.19 2.01 15.29
C PHE A 139 -0.31 3.13 14.69
N LEU A 140 -0.14 3.14 13.37
CA LEU A 140 0.67 4.13 12.64
C LEU A 140 0.09 5.54 12.69
N ASN A 141 -1.23 5.68 12.83
CA ASN A 141 -1.93 6.96 12.92
C ASN A 141 -2.08 7.48 14.35
N SER A 142 -1.63 6.75 15.38
CA SER A 142 -1.58 7.30 16.75
C SER A 142 -0.69 8.53 16.82
N SER A 143 -1.02 9.47 17.70
CA SER A 143 -0.30 10.75 17.79
C SER A 143 1.17 10.56 18.11
N SER A 144 1.49 9.62 19.01
CA SER A 144 2.87 9.30 19.41
C SER A 144 3.68 8.72 18.25
N VAL A 145 3.12 7.75 17.51
CA VAL A 145 3.83 7.08 16.42
C VAL A 145 3.92 7.98 15.19
N SER A 146 2.80 8.58 14.76
CA SER A 146 2.77 9.48 13.60
C SER A 146 3.63 10.72 13.81
N GLY A 147 3.64 11.28 15.03
CA GLY A 147 4.51 12.39 15.41
C GLY A 147 6.00 12.02 15.36
N ALA A 148 6.36 10.86 15.89
CA ALA A 148 7.73 10.37 15.85
C ALA A 148 8.19 10.11 14.40
N ILE A 149 7.35 9.48 13.57
CA ILE A 149 7.64 9.30 12.13
C ILE A 149 7.79 10.65 11.43
N GLY A 150 6.88 11.60 11.68
CA GLY A 150 6.92 12.94 11.10
C GLY A 150 8.18 13.72 11.44
N ALA A 151 8.67 13.59 12.68
CA ALA A 151 9.93 14.20 13.11
C ALA A 151 11.14 13.60 12.37
N TYR A 152 11.15 12.28 12.14
CA TYR A 152 12.16 11.61 11.32
C TYR A 152 12.05 11.95 9.84
N ALA A 153 10.84 12.06 9.31
CA ALA A 153 10.53 12.33 7.91
C ALA A 153 11.02 13.70 7.43
N SER A 154 11.06 14.69 8.32
CA SER A 154 11.60 16.02 7.98
C SER A 154 13.10 15.99 7.61
N ALA A 155 13.81 14.92 7.98
CA ALA A 155 15.23 14.73 7.72
C ALA A 155 15.55 13.77 6.55
N LEU A 156 14.62 12.88 6.18
CA LEU A 156 14.84 11.81 5.20
C LEU A 156 13.54 11.50 4.41
N SER A 157 13.67 11.00 3.16
CA SER A 157 12.52 10.45 2.45
C SER A 157 11.98 9.21 3.19
N LEU A 158 10.66 9.18 3.39
CA LEU A 158 9.97 8.07 4.07
C LEU A 158 9.98 6.81 3.19
N GLY A 159 11.05 6.03 3.25
CA GLY A 159 11.07 4.69 2.68
C GLY A 159 10.37 3.67 3.59
N THR A 160 10.38 2.40 3.19
CA THR A 160 9.91 1.27 4.04
C THR A 160 10.69 1.13 5.33
N SER A 161 11.94 1.64 5.38
CA SER A 161 12.76 1.69 6.60
C SER A 161 12.13 2.45 7.77
N VAL A 162 11.14 3.31 7.53
CA VAL A 162 10.41 3.99 8.60
C VAL A 162 9.79 2.99 9.58
N VAL A 163 9.23 1.90 9.09
CA VAL A 163 8.62 0.88 9.96
C VAL A 163 9.65 -0.03 10.63
N ASP A 164 10.88 -0.12 10.12
CA ASP A 164 11.95 -0.91 10.72
C ASP A 164 12.43 -0.31 12.06
N TYR A 165 12.27 1.00 12.24
CA TYR A 165 12.59 1.69 13.50
C TYR A 165 11.54 1.48 14.59
N PHE A 166 10.30 1.18 14.19
CA PHE A 166 9.21 0.92 15.13
C PHE A 166 9.00 -0.59 15.22
N LYS A 167 9.37 -1.18 16.35
CA LYS A 167 9.06 -2.58 16.65
C LYS A 167 7.56 -2.72 16.89
N ILE A 168 6.77 -2.65 15.83
CA ILE A 168 5.31 -2.82 15.91
C ILE A 168 5.03 -4.27 16.33
N PRO A 169 4.34 -4.50 17.46
CA PRO A 169 3.97 -5.85 17.86
C PRO A 169 3.11 -6.52 16.79
N LYS A 170 3.39 -7.80 16.54
CA LYS A 170 2.61 -8.59 15.57
C LYS A 170 1.16 -8.67 16.05
N PHE A 171 0.23 -8.45 15.15
CA PHE A 171 -1.20 -8.54 15.43
C PHE A 171 -1.58 -9.92 15.97
N ASP A 172 -2.27 -9.94 17.11
CA ASP A 172 -2.91 -11.12 17.70
C ASP A 172 -4.38 -10.78 17.96
N ALA A 173 -5.27 -11.47 17.27
CA ALA A 173 -6.73 -11.28 17.41
C ALA A 173 -7.26 -11.68 18.78
N ASN A 174 -6.50 -12.45 19.57
CA ASN A 174 -6.86 -12.84 20.94
C ASN A 174 -6.42 -11.77 21.99
N ASP A 175 -5.59 -10.82 21.62
CA ASP A 175 -5.28 -9.68 22.48
C ASP A 175 -6.39 -8.63 22.34
N GLU A 176 -7.18 -8.45 23.41
CA GLU A 176 -8.31 -7.53 23.42
C GLU A 176 -7.93 -6.10 23.04
N ARG A 177 -6.71 -5.65 23.41
CA ARG A 177 -6.20 -4.31 23.08
C ARG A 177 -5.97 -4.17 21.58
N MET A 178 -5.37 -5.19 20.96
CA MET A 178 -5.12 -5.20 19.51
C MET A 178 -6.41 -5.35 18.72
N ALA A 179 -7.35 -6.17 19.22
CA ALA A 179 -8.67 -6.32 18.62
C ALA A 179 -9.45 -5.00 18.66
N GLU A 180 -9.46 -4.29 19.82
CA GLU A 180 -10.09 -2.98 19.95
C GLU A 180 -9.45 -1.95 19.02
N LEU A 181 -8.12 -1.90 18.96
CA LEU A 181 -7.39 -0.99 18.07
C LEU A 181 -7.71 -1.27 16.59
N SER A 182 -7.84 -2.55 16.21
CA SER A 182 -8.27 -2.97 14.87
C SER A 182 -9.70 -2.48 14.53
N GLU A 183 -10.65 -2.65 15.44
CA GLU A 183 -12.01 -2.18 15.24
C GLU A 183 -12.10 -0.63 15.14
N MET A 184 -11.30 0.09 15.91
CA MET A 184 -11.17 1.54 15.75
C MET A 184 -10.63 1.89 14.36
N GLY A 185 -9.59 1.21 13.89
CA GLY A 185 -9.02 1.39 12.55
C GLY A 185 -10.03 1.17 11.44
N LYS A 186 -10.82 0.08 11.49
CA LYS A 186 -11.90 -0.18 10.54
C LYS A 186 -12.94 0.94 10.54
N ARG A 187 -13.40 1.34 11.72
CA ARG A 187 -14.41 2.37 11.87
C ARG A 187 -13.98 3.71 11.29
N PHE A 188 -12.72 4.11 11.52
CA PHE A 188 -12.19 5.36 10.94
C PHE A 188 -11.96 5.24 9.43
N SER A 189 -11.54 4.07 8.95
CA SER A 189 -11.37 3.82 7.51
C SER A 189 -12.71 3.75 6.76
N SER A 190 -13.82 3.46 7.45
CA SER A 190 -15.17 3.55 6.87
C SER A 190 -15.74 4.97 6.80
N GLY A 191 -14.95 5.99 7.19
CA GLY A 191 -15.33 7.41 7.09
C GLY A 191 -15.83 8.04 8.38
N VAL A 192 -15.79 7.32 9.51
CA VAL A 192 -16.09 7.91 10.83
C VAL A 192 -14.94 8.83 11.24
N VAL A 193 -15.24 10.10 11.46
CA VAL A 193 -14.24 11.08 11.92
C VAL A 193 -13.93 10.82 13.40
N PRO A 194 -12.64 10.63 13.78
CA PRO A 194 -12.26 10.47 15.18
C PRO A 194 -12.61 11.70 16.02
N THR A 195 -13.21 11.49 17.19
CA THR A 195 -13.38 12.51 18.23
C THR A 195 -12.12 12.62 19.09
N ALA A 196 -12.00 13.66 19.92
CA ALA A 196 -10.90 13.81 20.87
C ALA A 196 -10.77 12.58 21.81
N ASP A 197 -11.89 12.04 22.29
CA ASP A 197 -11.91 10.83 23.14
C ASP A 197 -11.41 9.59 22.35
N ASN A 198 -11.76 9.49 21.06
CA ASN A 198 -11.28 8.41 20.22
C ASN A 198 -9.75 8.50 19.99
N GLU A 199 -9.22 9.71 19.79
CA GLU A 199 -7.77 9.94 19.65
C GLU A 199 -7.03 9.58 20.94
N GLN A 200 -7.54 10.02 22.07
CA GLN A 200 -6.97 9.67 23.38
C GLN A 200 -6.98 8.13 23.58
N ARG A 201 -8.12 7.48 23.30
CA ARG A 201 -8.24 6.02 23.45
C ARG A 201 -7.29 5.26 22.55
N LEU A 202 -7.12 5.72 21.31
CA LEU A 202 -6.17 5.14 20.36
C LEU A 202 -4.74 5.23 20.88
N ASP A 203 -4.32 6.39 21.38
CA ASP A 203 -2.98 6.60 21.95
C ASP A 203 -2.75 5.75 23.22
N GLU A 204 -3.74 5.63 24.11
CA GLU A 204 -3.70 4.76 25.29
C GLU A 204 -3.49 3.28 24.92
N LEU A 205 -4.26 2.79 23.94
CA LEU A 205 -4.14 1.41 23.46
C LEU A 205 -2.75 1.13 22.89
N VAL A 206 -2.26 2.02 22.04
CA VAL A 206 -0.92 1.89 21.46
C VAL A 206 0.14 1.88 22.54
N ALA A 207 0.08 2.79 23.52
CA ALA A 207 1.02 2.82 24.63
C ALA A 207 1.00 1.51 25.44
N ARG A 208 -0.18 0.98 25.75
CA ARG A 208 -0.34 -0.30 26.49
C ARG A 208 0.19 -1.50 25.69
N ILE A 209 -0.06 -1.54 24.38
CA ILE A 209 0.45 -2.60 23.49
C ILE A 209 1.98 -2.58 23.46
N VAL A 210 2.58 -1.39 23.34
CA VAL A 210 4.05 -1.23 23.29
C VAL A 210 4.69 -1.56 24.63
N CYS A 211 4.10 -1.13 25.75
CA CYS A 211 4.62 -1.37 27.08
C CYS A 211 4.31 -2.78 27.64
N GLY A 212 3.42 -3.53 26.99
CA GLY A 212 3.03 -4.87 27.46
C GLY A 212 2.17 -4.86 28.73
N THR A 213 1.43 -3.76 29.00
CA THR A 213 0.63 -3.55 30.22
C THR A 213 -0.87 -3.59 29.94
#